data_190ce725cc474a4a01a4ab4cf2b449d5
#
_entry.id   190ce725cc474a4a01a4ab4cf2b449d5
#
_cell.length_a   1.000
_cell.length_b   1.000
_cell.length_c   1.000
_cell.angle_alpha   90.00
_cell.angle_beta   90.00
_cell.angle_gamma   90.00
#
_symmetry.space_group_name_H-M   'P 1'
#
loop_
_entity.id
_entity.type
_entity.pdbx_description
1 polymer ?
#
loop_
_entity_poly.entity_id
_entity_poly.type
_entity_poly.pdbx_seq_one_letter_code
_entity_poly.pdbx_strand_id
1 'polypeptide(L)'
;MNTFGIQITSIADEINAQVSMHDNTTATVIGVIDTPVKVAGTFSVGTVSTFTADNTGKLTYTGATTTTVQFAASVTLDVVGTNQDLTIQLHKNGIAIPAAKISRTVTSGSAGNVGLFYNIPMTASDYVEIYVANSSSTNDITVTDCLFGVS
;
A
#
# COMPACT_ATOMS: atom_id res chain seq x y z
N MET A 1 55.80 -7.40 4.49
CA MET A 1 54.60 -8.10 3.98
C MET A 1 53.42 -7.21 4.19
N ASN A 2 52.91 -6.58 3.13
CA ASN A 2 51.71 -5.76 3.24
C ASN A 2 50.46 -6.65 3.19
N THR A 3 49.77 -6.74 4.30
CA THR A 3 48.47 -7.40 4.36
C THR A 3 47.45 -6.44 3.74
N PHE A 4 47.00 -6.74 2.52
CA PHE A 4 45.82 -6.06 1.93
C PHE A 4 44.59 -6.49 2.73
N GLY A 5 44.17 -5.65 3.67
CA GLY A 5 42.89 -5.78 4.31
C GLY A 5 41.78 -5.39 3.30
N ILE A 6 41.05 -6.36 2.78
CA ILE A 6 39.82 -6.10 2.06
C ILE A 6 38.82 -5.58 3.09
N GLN A 7 38.59 -4.27 3.10
CA GLN A 7 37.44 -3.73 3.80
C GLN A 7 36.19 -4.13 2.99
N ILE A 8 35.46 -5.12 3.49
CA ILE A 8 34.11 -5.38 3.04
C ILE A 8 33.27 -4.25 3.68
N THR A 9 33.07 -3.16 2.92
CA THR A 9 32.00 -2.22 3.25
C THR A 9 30.71 -3.03 3.22
N SER A 10 29.99 -3.09 4.36
CA SER A 10 28.66 -3.70 4.41
C SER A 10 27.83 -3.07 3.29
N ILE A 11 27.35 -3.88 2.35
CA ILE A 11 26.31 -3.50 1.42
C ILE A 11 25.16 -3.12 2.33
N ALA A 12 24.70 -1.85 2.28
CA ALA A 12 23.49 -1.44 2.98
C ALA A 12 22.39 -2.42 2.57
N ASP A 13 21.71 -3.02 3.53
CA ASP A 13 20.62 -3.95 3.25
C ASP A 13 19.65 -3.25 2.31
N GLU A 14 19.45 -3.83 1.14
CA GLU A 14 18.53 -3.28 0.14
C GLU A 14 17.13 -3.29 0.73
N ILE A 15 16.53 -2.10 0.80
CA ILE A 15 15.14 -1.95 1.30
C ILE A 15 14.22 -2.25 0.12
N ASN A 16 13.54 -3.37 0.17
CA ASN A 16 12.64 -3.80 -0.89
C ASN A 16 11.46 -4.59 -0.31
N ALA A 17 10.26 -4.31 -0.77
CA ALA A 17 9.08 -5.14 -0.54
C ALA A 17 8.01 -4.84 -1.57
N GLN A 18 7.31 -5.87 -2.01
CA GLN A 18 6.23 -5.73 -2.97
C GLN A 18 5.14 -6.76 -2.73
N VAL A 19 3.90 -6.30 -2.81
CA VAL A 19 2.71 -7.14 -2.95
C VAL A 19 1.91 -6.71 -4.16
N SER A 20 1.22 -7.65 -4.80
CA SER A 20 0.37 -7.37 -5.95
C SER A 20 -0.94 -8.15 -5.87
N MET A 21 -1.98 -7.58 -6.44
CA MET A 21 -3.29 -8.20 -6.58
C MET A 21 -3.81 -7.89 -7.98
N HIS A 22 -4.30 -8.89 -8.70
CA HIS A 22 -4.80 -8.77 -10.07
C HIS A 22 -6.14 -9.48 -10.19
N ASP A 23 -7.00 -8.96 -11.07
CA ASP A 23 -8.32 -9.53 -11.39
C ASP A 23 -9.17 -9.82 -10.13
N ASN A 24 -9.00 -9.00 -9.08
CA ASN A 24 -9.74 -9.19 -7.85
C ASN A 24 -11.20 -8.77 -8.03
N THR A 25 -12.10 -9.63 -7.57
CA THR A 25 -13.55 -9.41 -7.57
C THR A 25 -14.13 -9.24 -6.17
N THR A 26 -13.28 -9.31 -5.13
CA THR A 26 -13.72 -9.13 -3.74
C THR A 26 -13.95 -7.66 -3.45
N ALA A 27 -15.18 -7.30 -3.12
CA ALA A 27 -15.52 -5.93 -2.75
C ALA A 27 -15.02 -5.57 -1.34
N THR A 28 -14.50 -4.37 -1.21
CA THR A 28 -14.26 -3.74 0.09
C THR A 28 -15.57 -3.08 0.54
N VAL A 29 -16.14 -3.61 1.60
CA VAL A 29 -17.47 -3.17 2.10
C VAL A 29 -17.35 -1.83 2.81
N ILE A 30 -18.05 -0.83 2.30
CA ILE A 30 -18.09 0.54 2.84
C ILE A 30 -19.32 0.69 3.74
N GLY A 31 -19.13 0.48 5.03
CA GLY A 31 -20.24 0.60 6.01
C GLY A 31 -20.62 2.04 6.37
N VAL A 32 -19.68 2.97 6.26
CA VAL A 32 -19.86 4.39 6.62
C VAL A 32 -19.17 5.28 5.59
N ILE A 33 -19.87 6.30 5.11
CA ILE A 33 -19.35 7.28 4.16
C ILE A 33 -18.09 7.94 4.73
N ASP A 34 -17.08 8.15 3.88
CA ASP A 34 -15.80 8.81 4.19
C ASP A 34 -14.97 8.13 5.29
N THR A 35 -15.29 6.88 5.60
CA THR A 35 -14.53 6.09 6.58
C THR A 35 -13.61 5.10 5.86
N PRO A 36 -12.27 5.22 6.01
CA PRO A 36 -11.33 4.32 5.36
C PRO A 36 -11.48 2.88 5.85
N VAL A 37 -11.52 1.94 4.91
CA VAL A 37 -11.56 0.50 5.15
C VAL A 37 -10.37 -0.14 4.43
N LYS A 38 -9.71 -1.11 5.10
CA LYS A 38 -8.61 -1.85 4.49
C LYS A 38 -9.07 -2.55 3.20
N VAL A 39 -8.27 -2.46 2.16
CA VAL A 39 -8.56 -3.11 0.86
C VAL A 39 -8.76 -4.61 1.05
N ALA A 40 -9.90 -5.11 0.56
CA ALA A 40 -10.25 -6.53 0.56
C ALA A 40 -9.70 -7.23 -0.68
N GLY A 41 -9.28 -8.48 -0.51
CA GLY A 41 -8.75 -9.33 -1.56
C GLY A 41 -7.53 -10.10 -1.08
N THR A 42 -6.98 -10.92 -1.96
CA THR A 42 -5.78 -11.72 -1.67
C THR A 42 -4.61 -11.21 -2.49
N PHE A 43 -3.56 -10.82 -1.81
CA PHE A 43 -2.33 -10.33 -2.41
C PHE A 43 -1.33 -11.47 -2.63
N SER A 44 -0.59 -11.40 -3.72
CA SER A 44 0.61 -12.19 -3.97
C SER A 44 1.82 -11.43 -3.41
N VAL A 45 2.65 -12.14 -2.67
CA VAL A 45 3.90 -11.58 -2.12
C VAL A 45 4.99 -11.67 -3.17
N GLY A 46 5.62 -10.56 -3.49
CA GLY A 46 6.78 -10.47 -4.36
C GLY A 46 8.10 -10.59 -3.60
N THR A 47 9.14 -9.95 -4.12
CA THR A 47 10.45 -9.89 -3.47
C THR A 47 10.37 -9.04 -2.20
N VAL A 48 11.00 -9.50 -1.13
CA VAL A 48 11.11 -8.78 0.15
C VAL A 48 12.55 -8.80 0.67
N SER A 49 13.02 -7.67 1.17
CA SER A 49 14.28 -7.50 1.90
C SER A 49 14.10 -6.37 2.90
N THR A 50 14.51 -6.59 4.16
CA THR A 50 14.28 -5.65 5.27
C THR A 50 12.80 -5.39 5.58
N PHE A 51 11.92 -6.19 4.96
CA PHE A 51 10.48 -6.25 5.21
C PHE A 51 10.00 -7.70 5.22
N THR A 52 8.84 -7.92 5.82
CA THR A 52 8.00 -9.08 5.55
C THR A 52 6.69 -8.60 4.93
N ALA A 53 6.09 -9.44 4.10
CA ALA A 53 4.81 -9.15 3.48
C ALA A 53 3.87 -10.34 3.66
N ASP A 54 2.57 -10.11 3.66
CA ASP A 54 1.57 -11.16 3.72
C ASP A 54 0.48 -11.03 2.64
N ASN A 55 -0.34 -12.06 2.52
CA ASN A 55 -1.41 -12.11 1.52
C ASN A 55 -2.59 -11.17 1.82
N THR A 56 -2.54 -10.41 2.91
CA THR A 56 -3.51 -9.35 3.21
C THR A 56 -3.04 -7.98 2.74
N GLY A 57 -1.88 -7.90 2.07
CA GLY A 57 -1.31 -6.64 1.57
C GLY A 57 -0.60 -5.81 2.63
N LYS A 58 -0.21 -6.42 3.75
CA LYS A 58 0.54 -5.74 4.82
C LYS A 58 2.04 -5.87 4.58
N LEU A 59 2.75 -4.73 4.61
CA LEU A 59 4.20 -4.64 4.55
C LEU A 59 4.74 -4.26 5.92
N THR A 60 5.47 -5.18 6.58
CA THR A 60 6.02 -4.97 7.93
C THR A 60 7.53 -4.78 7.85
N TYR A 61 8.03 -3.67 8.40
CA TYR A 61 9.46 -3.37 8.47
C TYR A 61 10.16 -4.24 9.51
N THR A 62 11.26 -4.87 9.13
CA THR A 62 12.08 -5.75 9.99
C THR A 62 13.49 -5.21 10.26
N GLY A 63 13.83 -4.05 9.70
CA GLY A 63 15.14 -3.45 9.91
C GLY A 63 15.38 -3.03 11.35
N ALA A 64 16.64 -3.11 11.78
CA ALA A 64 17.04 -2.80 13.16
C ALA A 64 17.12 -1.30 13.46
N THR A 65 17.24 -0.46 12.43
CA THR A 65 17.39 1.00 12.57
C THR A 65 16.17 1.73 12.05
N THR A 66 15.81 2.83 12.69
CA THR A 66 14.77 3.74 12.16
C THR A 66 15.26 4.35 10.85
N THR A 67 14.42 4.27 9.82
CA THR A 67 14.72 4.85 8.50
C THR A 67 13.47 5.42 7.86
N THR A 68 13.63 6.31 6.90
CA THR A 68 12.52 6.80 6.08
C THR A 68 12.46 6.00 4.79
N VAL A 69 11.31 5.42 4.51
CA VAL A 69 11.06 4.52 3.38
C VAL A 69 10.01 5.14 2.46
N GLN A 70 10.25 5.11 1.15
CA GLN A 70 9.26 5.51 0.16
C GLN A 70 8.32 4.35 -0.14
N PHE A 71 7.04 4.53 0.16
CA PHE A 71 5.97 3.62 -0.25
C PHE A 71 5.34 4.12 -1.55
N ALA A 72 5.09 3.20 -2.46
CA ALA A 72 4.42 3.47 -3.73
C ALA A 72 3.25 2.50 -3.93
N ALA A 73 2.12 3.01 -4.41
CA ALA A 73 0.96 2.22 -4.77
C ALA A 73 0.42 2.63 -6.13
N SER A 74 0.04 1.65 -6.95
CA SER A 74 -0.77 1.83 -8.15
C SER A 74 -2.02 0.98 -7.99
N VAL A 75 -3.19 1.58 -8.05
CA VAL A 75 -4.45 0.94 -7.69
C VAL A 75 -5.49 1.22 -8.77
N THR A 76 -6.16 0.17 -9.24
CA THR A 76 -7.32 0.29 -10.13
C THR A 76 -8.59 0.04 -9.33
N LEU A 77 -9.52 0.98 -9.39
CA LEU A 77 -10.76 1.01 -8.61
C LEU A 77 -11.96 0.86 -9.53
N ASP A 78 -12.92 0.07 -9.11
CA ASP A 78 -14.29 0.05 -9.65
C ASP A 78 -15.29 0.22 -8.50
N VAL A 79 -16.48 0.73 -8.83
CA VAL A 79 -17.54 1.02 -7.86
C VAL A 79 -18.90 0.97 -8.55
N VAL A 80 -19.94 0.59 -7.82
CA VAL A 80 -21.31 0.70 -8.29
C VAL A 80 -21.80 2.14 -8.12
N GLY A 81 -22.45 2.69 -9.15
CA GLY A 81 -22.97 4.07 -9.13
C GLY A 81 -22.15 5.03 -10.00
N THR A 82 -22.68 6.23 -10.18
CA THR A 82 -22.08 7.28 -11.01
C THR A 82 -21.40 8.33 -10.14
N ASN A 83 -20.26 8.84 -10.60
CA ASN A 83 -19.56 9.97 -9.96
C ASN A 83 -19.31 9.76 -8.47
N GLN A 84 -18.74 8.62 -8.13
CA GLN A 84 -18.33 8.32 -6.74
C GLN A 84 -16.93 8.87 -6.48
N ASP A 85 -16.78 9.67 -5.45
CA ASP A 85 -15.47 10.18 -5.01
C ASP A 85 -14.81 9.17 -4.09
N LEU A 86 -13.80 8.50 -4.61
CA LEU A 86 -13.06 7.45 -3.93
C LEU A 86 -11.71 7.97 -3.46
N THR A 87 -11.31 7.58 -2.27
CA THR A 87 -10.01 7.93 -1.68
C THR A 87 -9.18 6.67 -1.47
N ILE A 88 -7.89 6.73 -1.82
CA ILE A 88 -6.87 5.76 -1.42
C ILE A 88 -6.00 6.43 -0.36
N GLN A 89 -5.69 5.71 0.72
CA GLN A 89 -4.91 6.22 1.83
C GLN A 89 -3.97 5.15 2.39
N LEU A 90 -2.75 5.55 2.76
CA LEU A 90 -1.85 4.69 3.52
C LEU A 90 -2.13 4.81 5.02
N HIS A 91 -2.15 3.67 5.69
CA HIS A 91 -2.22 3.58 7.14
C HIS A 91 -0.94 2.95 7.68
N LYS A 92 -0.38 3.52 8.72
CA LYS A 92 0.74 2.97 9.47
C LYS A 92 0.23 2.45 10.81
N ASN A 93 0.48 1.17 11.12
CA ASN A 93 0.02 0.53 12.35
C ASN A 93 -1.50 0.68 12.57
N GLY A 94 -2.28 0.60 11.48
CA GLY A 94 -3.73 0.79 11.50
C GLY A 94 -4.19 2.24 11.62
N ILE A 95 -3.27 3.22 11.74
CA ILE A 95 -3.59 4.63 11.88
C ILE A 95 -3.41 5.34 10.54
N ALA A 96 -4.41 6.11 10.12
CA ALA A 96 -4.40 6.89 8.89
C ALA A 96 -3.24 7.89 8.87
N ILE A 97 -2.52 7.97 7.74
CA ILE A 97 -1.55 9.04 7.48
C ILE A 97 -2.28 10.12 6.65
N PRO A 98 -2.70 11.26 7.24
CA PRO A 98 -3.58 12.21 6.56
C PRO A 98 -3.00 12.79 5.27
N ALA A 99 -1.68 12.94 5.19
CA ALA A 99 -0.99 13.46 4.01
C ALA A 99 -0.74 12.41 2.93
N ALA A 100 -0.83 11.10 3.26
CA ALA A 100 -0.63 10.00 2.33
C ALA A 100 -1.97 9.51 1.77
N LYS A 101 -2.71 10.40 1.13
CA LYS A 101 -4.00 10.10 0.48
C LYS A 101 -4.16 10.81 -0.85
N ILE A 102 -4.92 10.20 -1.73
CA ILE A 102 -5.34 10.77 -3.01
C ILE A 102 -6.77 10.36 -3.32
N SER A 103 -7.53 11.25 -3.90
CA SER A 103 -8.94 11.01 -4.28
C SER A 103 -9.13 11.07 -5.78
N ARG A 104 -10.10 10.30 -6.26
CA ARG A 104 -10.52 10.28 -7.66
C ARG A 104 -12.01 10.02 -7.76
N THR A 105 -12.67 10.72 -8.67
CA THR A 105 -14.05 10.42 -9.06
C THR A 105 -14.07 9.25 -10.04
N VAL A 106 -14.85 8.22 -9.74
CA VAL A 106 -15.00 7.00 -10.54
C VAL A 106 -16.49 6.77 -10.83
N THR A 107 -16.79 6.26 -12.02
CA THR A 107 -18.15 5.89 -12.44
C THR A 107 -18.17 4.39 -12.74
N SER A 108 -19.24 3.72 -12.35
CA SER A 108 -19.44 2.28 -12.60
C SER A 108 -19.19 1.89 -14.06
N GLY A 109 -18.42 0.84 -14.26
CA GLY A 109 -18.00 0.36 -15.57
C GLY A 109 -16.90 1.19 -16.24
N SER A 110 -16.34 2.19 -15.54
CA SER A 110 -15.20 2.99 -15.99
C SER A 110 -14.14 2.99 -14.89
N ALA A 111 -13.35 1.94 -14.85
CA ALA A 111 -12.32 1.76 -13.83
C ALA A 111 -11.38 2.97 -13.73
N GLY A 112 -11.14 3.43 -12.52
CA GLY A 112 -10.22 4.53 -12.23
C GLY A 112 -8.87 4.01 -11.75
N ASN A 113 -7.78 4.39 -12.41
CA ASN A 113 -6.43 4.13 -11.93
C ASN A 113 -5.89 5.30 -11.11
N VAL A 114 -5.24 5.00 -9.97
CA VAL A 114 -4.65 5.99 -9.07
C VAL A 114 -3.27 5.55 -8.64
N GLY A 115 -2.31 6.47 -8.71
CA GLY A 115 -0.96 6.28 -8.17
C GLY A 115 -0.76 7.15 -6.93
N LEU A 116 -0.16 6.57 -5.90
CA LEU A 116 0.20 7.24 -4.65
C LEU A 116 1.62 6.85 -4.24
N PHE A 117 2.42 7.82 -3.81
CA PHE A 117 3.70 7.56 -3.16
C PHE A 117 3.91 8.54 -2.01
N TYR A 118 4.50 8.05 -0.93
CA TYR A 118 4.73 8.83 0.26
C TYR A 118 5.89 8.27 1.09
N ASN A 119 6.68 9.17 1.68
CA ASN A 119 7.81 8.81 2.54
C ASN A 119 7.34 8.65 3.98
N ILE A 120 7.58 7.47 4.57
CA ILE A 120 7.14 7.13 5.93
C ILE A 120 8.36 6.76 6.79
N PRO A 121 8.56 7.40 7.95
CA PRO A 121 9.55 6.93 8.91
C PRO A 121 9.10 5.60 9.52
N MET A 122 9.97 4.58 9.44
CA MET A 122 9.71 3.22 9.89
C MET A 122 10.69 2.82 10.98
N THR A 123 10.18 2.20 12.03
CA THR A 123 10.93 1.48 13.07
C THR A 123 10.58 0.00 13.03
N ALA A 124 11.41 -0.85 13.63
CA ALA A 124 11.16 -2.29 13.66
C ALA A 124 9.74 -2.63 14.10
N SER A 125 9.10 -3.53 13.37
CA SER A 125 7.70 -3.97 13.55
C SER A 125 6.61 -2.97 13.11
N ASP A 126 6.96 -1.78 12.66
CA ASP A 126 5.97 -0.91 12.00
C ASP A 126 5.47 -1.57 10.71
N TYR A 127 4.19 -1.42 10.42
CA TYR A 127 3.62 -1.90 9.17
C TYR A 127 2.79 -0.84 8.46
N VAL A 128 2.68 -0.98 7.15
CA VAL A 128 1.86 -0.11 6.29
C VAL A 128 0.92 -0.96 5.44
N GLU A 129 -0.30 -0.45 5.28
CA GLU A 129 -1.38 -1.07 4.52
C GLU A 129 -2.13 -0.01 3.71
N ILE A 130 -2.83 -0.45 2.64
CA ILE A 130 -3.68 0.40 1.81
C ILE A 130 -5.13 0.32 2.27
N TYR A 131 -5.74 1.49 2.42
CA TYR A 131 -7.15 1.68 2.74
C TYR A 131 -7.85 2.46 1.64
N VAL A 132 -9.15 2.23 1.49
CA VAL A 132 -10.01 2.97 0.56
C VAL A 132 -11.24 3.50 1.28
N ALA A 133 -11.76 4.61 0.82
CA ALA A 133 -13.01 5.19 1.32
C ALA A 133 -13.85 5.70 0.15
N ASN A 134 -15.17 5.69 0.32
CA ASN A 134 -16.12 6.33 -0.58
C ASN A 134 -16.73 7.54 0.13
N SER A 135 -16.47 8.74 -0.38
CA SER A 135 -16.96 9.99 0.21
C SER A 135 -18.34 10.39 -0.34
N SER A 136 -18.85 9.67 -1.34
CA SER A 136 -20.15 9.97 -1.97
C SER A 136 -21.28 9.12 -1.44
N SER A 137 -21.00 7.87 -1.07
CA SER A 137 -22.03 6.90 -0.65
C SER A 137 -21.43 5.76 0.17
N THR A 138 -22.27 4.80 0.55
CA THR A 138 -21.84 3.51 1.13
C THR A 138 -21.70 2.41 0.07
N ASN A 139 -21.63 2.77 -1.22
CA ASN A 139 -21.37 1.78 -2.26
C ASN A 139 -19.98 1.18 -2.08
N ASP A 140 -19.91 -0.15 -2.16
CA ASP A 140 -18.69 -0.89 -2.01
C ASP A 140 -17.71 -0.60 -3.14
N ILE A 141 -16.42 -0.68 -2.83
CA ILE A 141 -15.31 -0.44 -3.76
C ILE A 141 -14.65 -1.77 -4.08
N THR A 142 -14.49 -2.10 -5.37
CA THR A 142 -13.66 -3.21 -5.80
C THR A 142 -12.30 -2.66 -6.27
N VAL A 143 -11.25 -3.00 -5.57
CA VAL A 143 -9.88 -2.79 -6.03
C VAL A 143 -9.55 -3.98 -6.94
N THR A 144 -9.63 -3.79 -8.25
CA THR A 144 -9.42 -4.88 -9.22
C THR A 144 -7.96 -5.23 -9.37
N ASP A 145 -7.09 -4.22 -9.35
CA ASP A 145 -5.65 -4.39 -9.42
C ASP A 145 -4.96 -3.48 -8.43
N CYS A 146 -3.92 -4.00 -7.80
CA CYS A 146 -3.09 -3.24 -6.88
C CYS A 146 -1.64 -3.70 -6.98
N LEU A 147 -0.74 -2.75 -7.15
CA LEU A 147 0.69 -2.93 -6.95
C LEU A 147 1.09 -2.01 -5.79
N PHE A 148 1.62 -2.58 -4.72
CA PHE A 148 2.02 -1.84 -3.54
C PHE A 148 3.40 -2.30 -3.06
N GLY A 149 4.30 -1.36 -2.82
CA GLY A 149 5.66 -1.71 -2.46
C GLY A 149 6.50 -0.54 -1.96
N VAL A 150 7.75 -0.87 -1.68
CA VAL A 150 8.82 0.04 -1.27
C VAL A 150 10.08 -0.21 -2.08
N SER A 151 10.90 0.82 -2.23
CA SER A 151 12.19 0.75 -2.90
C SER A 151 13.17 1.76 -2.31
#